data_4468754876a54e2656c8f5eed76b8c45
#
_entry.id   4468754876a54e2656c8f5eed76b8c45
#
_cell.length_a   1.000
_cell.length_b   1.000
_cell.length_c   1.000
_cell.angle_alpha   90.00
_cell.angle_beta   90.00
_cell.angle_gamma   90.00
#
_symmetry.space_group_name_H-M   'P 1'
#
loop_
_entity.id
_entity.type
_entity.pdbx_description
1 polymer ?
#
loop_
_entity_poly.entity_id
_entity_poly.type
_entity_poly.pdbx_seq_one_letter_code
_entity_poly.pdbx_strand_id
1 'polypeptide(L)'
;MTVRKYTDQDIGELIRIWNEVVEDGIAFPQEEELNMRSGAEFFASQSYTGVAEEDGKIFGLYILHPNNIGRCGHICNASYAVSKNARGKHIGEQLVLDCLKKGKELGFRVLQFNAVVESNVHARHLYERLGFTQLGTIPGGFRMKDGYYENICPYYHEL
;
A
#
# COMPACT_ATOMS: atom_id res chain seq x y z
N MET A 1 14.02 -6.12 12.13
CA MET A 1 13.12 -5.82 11.00
C MET A 1 13.82 -4.92 10.01
N THR A 2 13.91 -5.33 8.76
CA THR A 2 14.54 -4.57 7.67
C THR A 2 13.53 -4.39 6.54
N VAL A 3 13.47 -3.20 5.96
CA VAL A 3 12.69 -2.95 4.74
C VAL A 3 13.67 -2.84 3.57
N ARG A 4 13.49 -3.67 2.56
CA ARG A 4 14.39 -3.76 1.39
C ARG A 4 13.59 -3.91 0.09
N LYS A 5 14.27 -3.73 -1.05
CA LYS A 5 13.66 -4.06 -2.34
C LYS A 5 13.38 -5.56 -2.43
N TYR A 6 12.26 -5.91 -3.05
CA TYR A 6 11.95 -7.32 -3.30
C TYR A 6 12.92 -7.94 -4.32
N THR A 7 13.00 -9.26 -4.30
CA THR A 7 13.68 -10.06 -5.32
C THR A 7 12.72 -11.09 -5.91
N ASP A 8 13.08 -11.72 -7.02
CA ASP A 8 12.23 -12.74 -7.65
C ASP A 8 11.91 -13.91 -6.71
N GLN A 9 12.78 -14.20 -5.75
CA GLN A 9 12.54 -15.24 -4.75
C GLN A 9 11.42 -14.91 -3.78
N ASP A 10 11.09 -13.64 -3.63
CA ASP A 10 10.05 -13.16 -2.71
C ASP A 10 8.64 -13.27 -3.31
N ILE A 11 8.50 -13.39 -4.63
CA ILE A 11 7.22 -13.26 -5.35
C ILE A 11 6.11 -14.14 -4.77
N GLY A 12 6.41 -15.38 -4.43
CA GLY A 12 5.41 -16.29 -3.86
C GLY A 12 4.80 -15.76 -2.56
N GLU A 13 5.65 -15.26 -1.64
CA GLU A 13 5.20 -14.67 -0.38
C GLU A 13 4.48 -13.33 -0.58
N LEU A 14 4.95 -12.52 -1.53
CA LEU A 14 4.28 -11.26 -1.86
C LEU A 14 2.85 -11.49 -2.36
N ILE A 15 2.67 -12.48 -3.24
CA ILE A 15 1.35 -12.85 -3.75
C ILE A 15 0.46 -13.33 -2.60
N ARG A 16 0.97 -14.16 -1.73
CA ARG A 16 0.22 -14.67 -0.59
C ARG A 16 -0.29 -13.53 0.29
N ILE A 17 0.59 -12.62 0.68
CA ILE A 17 0.23 -11.48 1.56
C ILE A 17 -0.72 -10.52 0.85
N TRP A 18 -0.46 -10.21 -0.43
CA TRP A 18 -1.32 -9.35 -1.24
C TRP A 18 -2.75 -9.91 -1.34
N ASN A 19 -2.85 -11.20 -1.66
CA ASN A 19 -4.13 -11.86 -1.84
C ASN A 19 -4.94 -11.97 -0.54
N GLU A 20 -4.28 -12.05 0.62
CA GLU A 20 -4.99 -11.97 1.91
C GLU A 20 -5.79 -10.66 2.02
N VAL A 21 -5.19 -9.54 1.62
CA VAL A 21 -5.86 -8.23 1.67
C VAL A 21 -6.96 -8.12 0.61
N VAL A 22 -6.72 -8.63 -0.60
CA VAL A 22 -7.73 -8.67 -1.66
C VAL A 22 -8.94 -9.49 -1.23
N GLU A 23 -8.71 -10.66 -0.65
CA GLU A 23 -9.79 -11.56 -0.17
C GLU A 23 -10.60 -10.93 0.96
N ASP A 24 -9.97 -10.20 1.86
CA ASP A 24 -10.68 -9.49 2.93
C ASP A 24 -11.69 -8.47 2.37
N GLY A 25 -11.38 -7.84 1.24
CA GLY A 25 -12.30 -6.97 0.51
C GLY A 25 -12.72 -5.70 1.25
N ILE A 26 -11.86 -5.18 2.12
CA ILE A 26 -12.16 -4.03 2.98
C ILE A 26 -11.12 -2.89 2.88
N ALA A 27 -10.03 -3.09 2.14
CA ALA A 27 -8.93 -2.10 2.07
C ALA A 27 -8.44 -1.85 0.65
N PHE A 28 -8.26 -2.87 -0.17
CA PHE A 28 -7.78 -2.72 -1.55
C PHE A 28 -8.96 -2.64 -2.53
N PRO A 29 -8.87 -1.77 -3.55
CA PRO A 29 -9.89 -1.71 -4.59
C PRO A 29 -9.88 -2.91 -5.53
N GLN A 30 -8.78 -3.67 -5.60
CA GLN A 30 -8.67 -4.85 -6.46
C GLN A 30 -9.59 -5.97 -5.95
N GLU A 31 -10.28 -6.62 -6.89
CA GLU A 31 -11.18 -7.75 -6.61
C GLU A 31 -10.57 -9.09 -7.03
N GLU A 32 -9.62 -9.08 -7.97
CA GLU A 32 -8.97 -10.29 -8.47
C GLU A 32 -7.65 -10.56 -7.76
N GLU A 33 -7.45 -11.82 -7.38
CA GLU A 33 -6.20 -12.27 -6.81
C GLU A 33 -5.09 -12.39 -7.86
N LEU A 34 -3.84 -12.25 -7.42
CA LEU A 34 -2.67 -12.46 -8.26
C LEU A 34 -2.31 -13.96 -8.30
N ASN A 35 -1.87 -14.42 -9.47
CA ASN A 35 -1.19 -15.72 -9.63
C ASN A 35 0.31 -15.47 -9.85
N MET A 36 1.11 -16.54 -10.01
CA MET A 36 2.57 -16.39 -10.16
C MET A 36 2.96 -15.54 -11.37
N ARG A 37 2.25 -15.67 -12.48
CA ARG A 37 2.52 -14.89 -13.68
C ARG A 37 2.10 -13.43 -13.52
N SER A 38 0.85 -13.20 -13.16
CA SER A 38 0.32 -11.85 -13.01
C SER A 38 0.99 -11.11 -11.84
N GLY A 39 1.33 -11.82 -10.78
CA GLY A 39 2.05 -11.27 -9.63
C GLY A 39 3.47 -10.83 -10.00
N ALA A 40 4.22 -11.67 -10.72
CA ALA A 40 5.56 -11.31 -11.17
C ALA A 40 5.54 -10.05 -12.04
N GLU A 41 4.61 -9.96 -12.99
CA GLU A 41 4.42 -8.80 -13.85
C GLU A 41 4.01 -7.56 -13.05
N PHE A 42 3.09 -7.71 -12.11
CA PHE A 42 2.56 -6.63 -11.28
C PHE A 42 3.66 -5.98 -10.43
N PHE A 43 4.43 -6.79 -9.69
CA PHE A 43 5.49 -6.26 -8.83
C PHE A 43 6.65 -5.68 -9.62
N ALA A 44 6.97 -6.24 -10.78
CA ALA A 44 8.03 -5.71 -11.66
C ALA A 44 7.65 -4.38 -12.33
N SER A 45 6.36 -4.14 -12.56
CA SER A 45 5.87 -2.92 -13.20
C SER A 45 5.85 -1.69 -12.28
N GLN A 46 6.01 -1.89 -10.97
CA GLN A 46 6.03 -0.80 -10.01
C GLN A 46 7.31 0.03 -10.11
N SER A 47 7.25 1.31 -9.74
CA SER A 47 8.45 2.13 -9.57
C SER A 47 9.34 1.56 -8.47
N TYR A 48 8.72 1.01 -7.43
CA TYR A 48 9.41 0.30 -6.35
C TYR A 48 8.45 -0.67 -5.67
N THR A 49 8.97 -1.83 -5.31
CA THR A 49 8.28 -2.79 -4.44
C THR A 49 9.18 -3.10 -3.26
N GLY A 50 8.74 -2.74 -2.07
CA GLY A 50 9.49 -2.94 -0.82
C GLY A 50 8.90 -4.07 0.01
N VAL A 51 9.76 -4.79 0.73
CA VAL A 51 9.37 -5.88 1.62
C VAL A 51 9.94 -5.66 3.01
N ALA A 52 9.13 -5.95 4.02
CA ALA A 52 9.56 -5.98 5.42
C ALA A 52 9.95 -7.42 5.78
N GLU A 53 11.19 -7.61 6.16
CA GLU A 53 11.79 -8.91 6.45
C GLU A 53 12.42 -8.95 7.83
N GLU A 54 12.29 -10.08 8.49
CA GLU A 54 13.00 -10.40 9.72
C GLU A 54 13.30 -11.89 9.75
N ASP A 55 14.56 -12.24 10.01
CA ASP A 55 15.03 -13.63 10.09
C ASP A 55 14.65 -14.48 8.86
N GLY A 56 14.76 -13.90 7.67
CA GLY A 56 14.45 -14.57 6.41
C GLY A 56 12.96 -14.70 6.10
N LYS A 57 12.08 -14.12 6.91
CA LYS A 57 10.63 -14.16 6.72
C LYS A 57 10.10 -12.80 6.31
N ILE A 58 9.19 -12.78 5.33
CA ILE A 58 8.52 -11.56 4.89
C ILE A 58 7.21 -11.42 5.65
N PHE A 59 6.99 -10.26 6.25
CA PHE A 59 5.81 -9.93 7.03
C PHE A 59 4.90 -8.87 6.40
N GLY A 60 5.39 -8.21 5.37
CA GLY A 60 4.61 -7.20 4.68
C GLY A 60 5.32 -6.67 3.45
N LEU A 61 4.59 -5.91 2.66
CA LEU A 61 5.11 -5.29 1.45
C LEU A 61 4.41 -3.98 1.15
N TYR A 62 5.02 -3.18 0.29
CA TYR A 62 4.33 -2.07 -0.35
C TYR A 62 4.72 -1.98 -1.82
N ILE A 63 3.83 -1.38 -2.60
CA ILE A 63 4.09 -0.98 -3.97
C ILE A 63 4.03 0.53 -4.07
N LEU A 64 4.84 1.10 -4.96
CA LEU A 64 4.93 2.53 -5.21
C LEU A 64 4.92 2.77 -6.72
N HIS A 65 4.06 3.63 -7.20
CA HIS A 65 3.91 3.93 -8.62
C HIS A 65 3.36 5.36 -8.82
N PRO A 66 3.49 5.94 -10.02
CA PRO A 66 2.85 7.22 -10.31
C PRO A 66 1.34 7.13 -10.13
N ASN A 67 0.74 8.16 -9.52
CA ASN A 67 -0.71 8.26 -9.35
C ASN A 67 -1.39 8.85 -10.60
N ASN A 68 -0.62 9.56 -11.42
CA ASN A 68 -1.14 10.27 -12.59
C ASN A 68 -0.04 10.36 -13.66
N ILE A 69 -0.32 11.06 -14.74
CA ILE A 69 0.55 11.15 -15.92
C ILE A 69 1.02 12.57 -16.17
N GLY A 70 2.06 12.70 -17.02
CA GLY A 70 2.51 13.98 -17.56
C GLY A 70 2.85 14.99 -16.47
N ARG A 71 2.20 16.14 -16.50
CA ARG A 71 2.44 17.23 -15.57
C ARG A 71 2.07 16.92 -14.11
N CYS A 72 1.34 15.84 -13.86
CA CYS A 72 1.00 15.33 -12.53
C CYS A 72 1.75 14.03 -12.20
N GLY A 73 2.70 13.62 -13.03
CA GLY A 73 3.45 12.36 -12.85
C GLY A 73 4.42 12.35 -11.66
N HIS A 74 4.63 13.50 -11.02
CA HIS A 74 5.42 13.62 -9.79
C HIS A 74 4.62 13.30 -8.52
N ILE A 75 3.33 13.01 -8.65
CA ILE A 75 2.49 12.50 -7.56
C ILE A 75 2.51 10.99 -7.65
N CYS A 76 2.93 10.31 -6.60
CA CYS A 76 2.91 8.85 -6.52
C CYS A 76 1.77 8.36 -5.63
N ASN A 77 1.48 7.07 -5.76
CA ASN A 77 0.53 6.34 -4.94
C ASN A 77 1.18 5.07 -4.42
N ALA A 78 0.74 4.58 -3.28
CA ALA A 78 1.25 3.36 -2.68
C ALA A 78 0.12 2.53 -2.09
N SER A 79 0.35 1.23 -1.99
CA SER A 79 -0.51 0.30 -1.25
C SER A 79 0.36 -0.55 -0.35
N TYR A 80 -0.10 -0.80 0.86
CA TYR A 80 0.62 -1.56 1.88
C TYR A 80 -0.18 -2.80 2.25
N ALA A 81 0.50 -3.93 2.34
CA ALA A 81 -0.09 -5.17 2.80
C ALA A 81 0.76 -5.77 3.92
N VAL A 82 0.13 -6.12 5.02
CA VAL A 82 0.79 -6.75 6.18
C VAL A 82 0.17 -8.13 6.38
N SER A 83 1.02 -9.14 6.56
CA SER A 83 0.57 -10.50 6.82
C SER A 83 -0.28 -10.55 8.08
N LYS A 84 -1.36 -11.33 8.04
CA LYS A 84 -2.24 -11.55 9.21
C LYS A 84 -1.48 -12.06 10.43
N ASN A 85 -0.42 -12.83 10.21
CA ASN A 85 0.39 -13.42 11.28
C ASN A 85 1.38 -12.43 11.91
N ALA A 86 1.46 -11.20 11.41
CA ALA A 86 2.47 -10.22 11.81
C ALA A 86 1.88 -8.96 12.46
N ARG A 87 0.62 -8.99 12.82
CA ARG A 87 -0.05 -7.84 13.45
C ARG A 87 0.57 -7.51 14.81
N GLY A 88 0.61 -6.22 15.15
CA GLY A 88 1.17 -5.74 16.42
C GLY A 88 2.67 -5.50 16.42
N LYS A 89 3.37 -5.72 15.29
CA LYS A 89 4.83 -5.51 15.17
C LYS A 89 5.21 -4.17 14.54
N HIS A 90 4.28 -3.26 14.37
CA HIS A 90 4.50 -1.95 13.72
C HIS A 90 5.06 -2.04 12.30
N ILE A 91 4.76 -3.11 11.58
CA ILE A 91 5.26 -3.36 10.23
C ILE A 91 4.71 -2.32 9.25
N GLY A 92 3.42 -2.00 9.35
CA GLY A 92 2.79 -0.98 8.51
C GLY A 92 3.49 0.37 8.62
N GLU A 93 3.83 0.80 9.83
CA GLU A 93 4.57 2.04 10.05
C GLU A 93 5.94 2.03 9.36
N GLN A 94 6.69 0.95 9.49
CA GLN A 94 8.00 0.81 8.87
C GLN A 94 7.91 0.82 7.34
N LEU A 95 6.89 0.19 6.78
CA LEU A 95 6.64 0.20 5.34
C LEU A 95 6.32 1.62 4.85
N VAL A 96 5.47 2.36 5.56
CA VAL A 96 5.13 3.74 5.19
C VAL A 96 6.36 4.65 5.26
N LEU A 97 7.15 4.55 6.32
CA LEU A 97 8.38 5.35 6.47
C LEU A 97 9.38 5.08 5.36
N ASP A 98 9.60 3.80 5.00
CA ASP A 98 10.49 3.45 3.89
C ASP A 98 9.91 3.96 2.55
N CYS A 99 8.61 3.85 2.36
CA CYS A 99 7.92 4.35 1.17
C CYS A 99 8.09 5.86 0.98
N LEU A 100 7.96 6.65 2.05
CA LEU A 100 8.20 8.10 2.02
C LEU A 100 9.62 8.40 1.58
N LYS A 101 10.60 7.69 2.14
CA LYS A 101 12.01 7.83 1.79
C LYS A 101 12.26 7.46 0.33
N LYS A 102 11.76 6.32 -0.12
CA LYS A 102 11.95 5.83 -1.50
C LYS A 102 11.25 6.72 -2.53
N GLY A 103 10.06 7.19 -2.22
CA GLY A 103 9.35 8.12 -3.10
C GLY A 103 10.16 9.39 -3.35
N LYS A 104 10.75 9.95 -2.31
CA LYS A 104 11.64 11.10 -2.42
C LYS A 104 12.90 10.78 -3.23
N GLU A 105 13.57 9.66 -2.94
CA GLU A 105 14.77 9.21 -3.67
C GLU A 105 14.51 9.02 -5.17
N LEU A 106 13.32 8.55 -5.54
CA LEU A 106 12.92 8.34 -6.93
C LEU A 106 12.48 9.62 -7.65
N GLY A 107 12.46 10.75 -6.94
CA GLY A 107 12.14 12.05 -7.53
C GLY A 107 10.66 12.43 -7.47
N PHE A 108 9.80 11.66 -6.81
CA PHE A 108 8.43 12.06 -6.56
C PHE A 108 8.39 13.21 -5.55
N ARG A 109 7.38 14.05 -5.66
CA ARG A 109 7.24 15.24 -4.81
C ARG A 109 6.07 15.15 -3.84
N VAL A 110 5.12 14.28 -4.12
CA VAL A 110 3.91 14.08 -3.31
C VAL A 110 3.56 12.60 -3.33
N LEU A 111 3.20 12.07 -2.17
CA LEU A 111 2.58 10.75 -2.04
C LEU A 111 1.10 10.96 -1.72
N GLN A 112 0.21 10.36 -2.52
CA GLN A 112 -1.24 10.48 -2.35
C GLN A 112 -1.87 9.10 -2.21
N PHE A 113 -2.77 8.95 -1.25
CA PHE A 113 -3.65 7.78 -1.14
C PHE A 113 -5.03 8.17 -1.65
N ASN A 114 -5.61 7.34 -2.52
CA ASN A 114 -6.87 7.66 -3.20
C ASN A 114 -8.10 7.14 -2.46
N ALA A 115 -8.00 6.00 -1.79
CA ALA A 115 -9.18 5.26 -1.34
C ALA A 115 -8.98 4.63 0.05
N VAL A 116 -8.58 5.42 1.02
CA VAL A 116 -8.51 4.94 2.41
C VAL A 116 -9.94 4.85 2.94
N VAL A 117 -10.39 3.66 3.28
CA VAL A 117 -11.75 3.43 3.78
C VAL A 117 -11.93 4.13 5.13
N GLU A 118 -13.00 4.89 5.28
CA GLU A 118 -13.23 5.74 6.48
C GLU A 118 -13.23 4.92 7.77
N SER A 119 -13.80 3.72 7.75
CA SER A 119 -13.85 2.83 8.92
C SER A 119 -12.50 2.18 9.27
N ASN A 120 -11.50 2.28 8.39
CA ASN A 120 -10.15 1.79 8.68
C ASN A 120 -9.40 2.80 9.57
N VAL A 121 -9.88 2.93 10.81
CA VAL A 121 -9.36 3.92 11.77
C VAL A 121 -7.91 3.68 12.13
N HIS A 122 -7.46 2.44 12.14
CA HIS A 122 -6.07 2.09 12.45
C HIS A 122 -5.12 2.69 11.40
N ALA A 123 -5.41 2.50 10.11
CA ALA A 123 -4.61 3.07 9.04
C ALA A 123 -4.66 4.60 9.03
N ARG A 124 -5.86 5.17 9.25
CA ARG A 124 -6.03 6.63 9.28
C ARG A 124 -5.22 7.27 10.41
N HIS A 125 -5.26 6.71 11.62
CA HIS A 125 -4.44 7.19 12.73
C HIS A 125 -2.95 7.10 12.43
N LEU A 126 -2.50 6.02 11.80
CA LEU A 126 -1.11 5.85 11.39
C LEU A 126 -0.70 6.96 10.41
N TYR A 127 -1.49 7.20 9.36
CA TYR A 127 -1.17 8.23 8.36
C TYR A 127 -1.15 9.63 8.96
N GLU A 128 -2.13 9.97 9.77
CA GLU A 128 -2.20 11.28 10.44
C GLU A 128 -1.02 11.49 11.38
N ARG A 129 -0.64 10.46 12.13
CA ARG A 129 0.53 10.51 13.03
C ARG A 129 1.84 10.67 12.25
N LEU A 130 1.94 10.13 11.06
CA LEU A 130 3.12 10.25 10.20
C LEU A 130 3.11 11.52 9.34
N GLY A 131 2.15 12.40 9.53
CA GLY A 131 2.13 13.72 8.89
C GLY A 131 1.32 13.81 7.61
N PHE A 132 0.53 12.81 7.27
CA PHE A 132 -0.41 12.88 6.14
C PHE A 132 -1.59 13.77 6.48
N THR A 133 -2.09 14.49 5.48
CA THR A 133 -3.26 15.37 5.58
C THR A 133 -4.42 14.77 4.79
N GLN A 134 -5.60 14.67 5.42
CA GLN A 134 -6.82 14.26 4.74
C GLN A 134 -7.31 15.37 3.81
N LEU A 135 -7.60 15.03 2.55
CA LEU A 135 -8.08 15.98 1.54
C LEU A 135 -9.59 16.15 1.56
N GLY A 136 -10.30 15.22 2.16
CA GLY A 136 -11.75 15.23 2.19
C GLY A 136 -12.33 13.84 2.37
N THR A 137 -13.62 13.70 2.04
CA THR A 137 -14.33 12.43 2.11
C THR A 137 -15.20 12.29 0.86
N ILE A 138 -15.11 11.12 0.20
CA ILE A 138 -15.99 10.77 -0.93
C ILE A 138 -17.04 9.81 -0.41
N PRO A 139 -18.32 10.20 -0.37
CA PRO A 139 -19.39 9.31 0.11
C PRO A 139 -19.54 8.08 -0.77
N GLY A 140 -19.64 6.90 -0.15
CA GLY A 140 -19.87 5.65 -0.85
C GLY A 140 -18.81 5.28 -1.87
N GLY A 141 -17.58 5.73 -1.70
CA GLY A 141 -16.50 5.55 -2.67
C GLY A 141 -15.91 4.15 -2.76
N PHE A 142 -16.22 3.27 -1.82
CA PHE A 142 -15.68 1.91 -1.78
C PHE A 142 -16.81 0.90 -1.56
N ARG A 143 -16.92 -0.06 -2.48
CA ARG A 143 -17.84 -1.18 -2.31
C ARG A 143 -17.15 -2.29 -1.52
N MET A 144 -17.59 -2.48 -0.29
CA MET A 144 -17.06 -3.53 0.58
C MET A 144 -17.40 -4.92 0.01
N LYS A 145 -16.68 -5.94 0.46
CA LYS A 145 -16.86 -7.32 0.00
C LYS A 145 -18.31 -7.82 0.11
N ASP A 146 -19.00 -7.40 1.15
CA ASP A 146 -20.42 -7.77 1.39
C ASP A 146 -21.43 -6.98 0.54
N GLY A 147 -20.95 -6.09 -0.34
CA GLY A 147 -21.79 -5.25 -1.19
C GLY A 147 -22.23 -3.91 -0.58
N TYR A 148 -21.85 -3.65 0.65
CA TYR A 148 -22.14 -2.41 1.36
C TYR A 148 -21.14 -1.32 0.92
N TYR A 149 -21.59 -0.08 0.76
CA TYR A 149 -20.74 1.05 0.35
C TYR A 149 -20.27 1.86 1.55
N GLU A 150 -18.97 2.11 1.60
CA GLU A 150 -18.33 2.92 2.63
C GLU A 150 -17.70 4.19 2.02
N ASN A 151 -17.53 5.21 2.83
CA ASN A 151 -16.84 6.43 2.46
C ASN A 151 -15.34 6.18 2.33
N ILE A 152 -14.68 6.93 1.45
CA ILE A 152 -13.22 6.94 1.35
C ILE A 152 -12.66 8.32 1.66
N CYS A 153 -11.46 8.33 2.23
CA CYS A 153 -10.74 9.54 2.63
C CYS A 153 -9.40 9.61 1.89
N PRO A 154 -9.29 10.45 0.86
CA PRO A 154 -7.98 10.70 0.24
C PRO A 154 -7.04 11.43 1.21
N TYR A 155 -5.76 11.04 1.17
CA TYR A 155 -4.70 11.66 1.98
C TYR A 155 -3.51 12.03 1.09
N TYR A 156 -2.71 13.00 1.52
CA TYR A 156 -1.44 13.29 0.85
C TYR A 156 -0.35 13.62 1.86
N HIS A 157 0.89 13.50 1.39
CA HIS A 157 2.09 13.89 2.13
C HIS A 157 3.10 14.46 1.13
N GLU A 158 3.66 15.62 1.42
CA GLU A 158 4.78 16.15 0.64
C GLU A 158 6.06 15.36 0.93
N LEU A 159 6.88 15.15 -0.09
CA LEU A 159 8.13 14.37 0.02
C LEU A 159 9.38 15.22 0.05
#